data_3d759fc5e994dce16539ddd0b353a07b
#
_entry.id   3d759fc5e994dce16539ddd0b353a07b
#
_cell.length_a   1.000
_cell.length_b   1.000
_cell.length_c   1.000
_cell.angle_alpha   90.00
_cell.angle_beta   90.00
_cell.angle_gamma   90.00
#
_symmetry.space_group_name_H-M   'P 1'
#
loop_
_entity.id
_entity.type
_entity.pdbx_description
1 polymer ?
#
loop_
_entity_poly.entity_id
_entity_poly.type
_entity_poly.pdbx_seq_one_letter_code
_entity_poly.pdbx_strand_id
1 'polypeptide(L)'
;AGDRIISIRDHRMLIKEREDGTIDFPKIEEVGVRFQENGISRYLFSVDETQFFLFHNLELESYEYHTVGYLRGKAPKHLVYAGMVGWQLAGWYETHQFCGRCGQELVHDEKERMMKCPICGHMEYPKICPCVIVGVIHEDKILVTKYRDRKTNYYALVAGFAEVGETIEETVHREVMEETGVKVKNLRYYKCQPWPFSESLLFG
;
A
#
# COMPACT_ATOMS: atom_id res chain seq x y z
N ALA A 1 2.46 -2.72 24.93
CA ALA A 1 2.82 -2.56 23.53
C ALA A 1 3.17 -1.10 23.33
N GLY A 2 4.37 -0.77 22.85
CA GLY A 2 4.80 0.62 22.61
C GLY A 2 4.51 1.01 21.16
N ASP A 3 4.37 2.31 20.90
CA ASP A 3 4.17 2.88 19.57
C ASP A 3 5.35 2.57 18.65
N ARG A 4 5.09 2.51 17.35
CA ARG A 4 6.02 2.03 16.32
C ARG A 4 6.36 3.12 15.31
N ILE A 5 7.53 2.99 14.72
CA ILE A 5 8.01 3.85 13.65
C ILE A 5 8.09 3.05 12.36
N ILE A 6 7.48 3.56 11.32
CA ILE A 6 7.72 3.16 9.93
C ILE A 6 8.80 4.09 9.38
N SER A 7 9.99 3.54 9.17
CA SER A 7 11.10 4.32 8.59
C SER A 7 11.40 3.86 7.19
N ILE A 8 11.42 4.81 6.26
CA ILE A 8 11.67 4.56 4.83
C ILE A 8 12.95 5.28 4.39
N ARG A 9 13.77 4.56 3.59
CA ARG A 9 14.96 5.07 2.91
C ARG A 9 15.15 4.30 1.61
N ASP A 10 15.36 4.98 0.50
CA ASP A 10 15.63 4.40 -0.82
C ASP A 10 14.63 3.29 -1.19
N HIS A 11 13.33 3.56 -1.01
CA HIS A 11 12.23 2.59 -1.23
C HIS A 11 12.37 1.29 -0.43
N ARG A 12 13.00 1.35 0.73
CA ARG A 12 13.13 0.23 1.67
C ARG A 12 12.62 0.66 3.04
N MET A 13 12.14 -0.31 3.80
CA MET A 13 11.57 -0.14 5.13
C MET A 13 12.50 -0.74 6.18
N LEU A 14 12.72 -0.04 7.27
CA LEU A 14 13.51 -0.48 8.40
C LEU A 14 12.74 -1.52 9.21
N ILE A 15 13.24 -2.74 9.25
CA ILE A 15 12.58 -3.90 9.87
C ILE A 15 13.61 -4.65 10.73
N LYS A 16 13.15 -5.14 11.87
CA LYS A 16 13.87 -6.14 12.67
C LYS A 16 13.22 -7.50 12.47
N GLU A 17 14.01 -8.49 12.08
CA GLU A 17 13.59 -9.88 12.13
C GLU A 17 14.11 -10.53 13.40
N ARG A 18 13.27 -11.24 14.12
CA ARG A 18 13.60 -11.99 15.31
C ARG A 18 14.03 -13.41 14.95
N GLU A 19 14.68 -14.12 15.87
CA GLU A 19 15.14 -15.50 15.69
C GLU A 19 14.00 -16.46 15.30
N ASP A 20 12.78 -16.19 15.73
CA ASP A 20 11.58 -16.97 15.40
C ASP A 20 10.99 -16.64 14.01
N GLY A 21 11.64 -15.76 13.24
CA GLY A 21 11.20 -15.31 11.92
C GLY A 21 10.07 -14.27 11.94
N THR A 22 9.64 -13.82 13.13
CA THR A 22 8.69 -12.70 13.23
C THR A 22 9.38 -11.36 12.99
N ILE A 23 8.61 -10.39 12.49
CA ILE A 23 9.11 -9.03 12.28
C ILE A 23 8.65 -8.08 13.38
N ASP A 24 9.43 -7.00 13.55
CA ASP A 24 9.02 -5.85 14.33
C ASP A 24 9.52 -4.55 13.68
N PHE A 25 8.91 -3.43 14.03
CA PHE A 25 9.33 -2.08 13.67
C PHE A 25 9.95 -1.39 14.88
N PRO A 26 10.84 -0.38 14.65
CA PRO A 26 11.40 0.40 15.75
C PRO A 26 10.33 0.95 16.67
N LYS A 27 10.56 0.84 17.97
CA LYS A 27 9.72 1.50 18.97
C LYS A 27 10.18 2.93 19.18
N ILE A 28 9.25 3.83 19.48
CA ILE A 28 9.60 5.23 19.82
C ILE A 28 10.62 5.29 20.96
N GLU A 29 10.49 4.42 21.94
CA GLU A 29 11.41 4.32 23.09
C GLU A 29 12.86 4.02 22.67
N GLU A 30 13.07 3.25 21.59
CA GLU A 30 14.40 2.90 21.07
C GLU A 30 15.08 4.06 20.33
N VAL A 31 14.29 5.03 19.86
CA VAL A 31 14.78 6.20 19.13
C VAL A 31 15.11 7.38 20.06
N GLY A 32 14.48 7.40 21.25
CA GLY A 32 14.77 8.39 22.30
C GLY A 32 14.61 9.83 21.85
N VAL A 33 15.56 10.69 22.22
CA VAL A 33 15.56 12.15 21.97
C VAL A 33 15.56 12.48 20.47
N ARG A 34 16.10 11.62 19.60
CA ARG A 34 16.14 11.82 18.14
C ARG A 34 14.74 11.98 17.52
N PHE A 35 13.73 11.37 18.15
CA PHE A 35 12.34 11.52 17.72
C PHE A 35 11.82 12.95 17.93
N GLN A 36 12.31 13.66 18.96
CA GLN A 36 11.92 15.03 19.29
C GLN A 36 12.75 16.09 18.56
N GLU A 37 14.05 15.84 18.37
CA GLU A 37 14.98 16.83 17.80
C GLU A 37 14.91 16.96 16.28
N ASN A 38 14.63 15.88 15.55
CA ASN A 38 14.57 15.92 14.08
C ASN A 38 13.19 16.26 13.51
N GLY A 39 12.22 16.63 14.33
CA GLY A 39 11.01 17.41 14.01
C GLY A 39 10.04 16.84 12.97
N ILE A 40 10.27 15.67 12.38
CA ILE A 40 9.47 15.15 11.27
C ILE A 40 8.97 13.74 11.58
N SER A 41 8.32 13.58 12.71
CA SER A 41 7.48 12.41 12.92
C SER A 41 6.04 12.76 12.53
N ARG A 42 5.49 11.99 11.60
CA ARG A 42 4.10 12.13 11.19
C ARG A 42 3.29 10.94 11.66
N TYR A 43 2.22 11.19 12.39
CA TYR A 43 1.26 10.15 12.71
C TYR A 43 0.66 9.58 11.42
N LEU A 44 0.65 8.25 11.29
CA LEU A 44 0.08 7.55 10.15
C LEU A 44 -1.31 6.98 10.47
N PHE A 45 -1.38 6.10 11.44
CA PHE A 45 -2.61 5.38 11.85
C PHE A 45 -2.36 4.62 13.16
N SER A 46 -3.41 3.99 13.67
CA SER A 46 -3.35 3.01 14.76
C SER A 46 -3.81 1.64 14.30
N VAL A 47 -3.22 0.61 14.86
CA VAL A 47 -3.72 -0.76 14.81
C VAL A 47 -3.94 -1.17 16.27
N ASP A 48 -5.18 -1.40 16.63
CA ASP A 48 -5.59 -1.53 18.02
C ASP A 48 -5.10 -0.33 18.85
N GLU A 49 -4.38 -0.55 19.93
CA GLU A 49 -3.83 0.50 20.80
C GLU A 49 -2.42 0.97 20.38
N THR A 50 -1.83 0.39 19.34
CA THR A 50 -0.49 0.75 18.87
C THR A 50 -0.57 1.82 17.78
N GLN A 51 0.08 2.95 18.01
CA GLN A 51 0.20 4.03 17.04
C GLN A 51 1.44 3.82 16.15
N PHE A 52 1.33 4.23 14.88
CA PHE A 52 2.40 4.17 13.91
C PHE A 52 2.73 5.57 13.38
N PHE A 53 4.02 5.88 13.37
CA PHE A 53 4.54 7.17 12.94
C PHE A 53 5.54 7.00 11.79
N LEU A 54 5.52 7.91 10.83
CA LEU A 54 6.52 7.96 9.77
C LEU A 54 7.76 8.73 10.24
N PHE A 55 8.92 8.15 10.00
CA PHE A 55 10.21 8.80 10.24
C PHE A 55 11.16 8.42 9.09
N HIS A 56 11.85 9.39 8.51
CA HIS A 56 12.77 9.12 7.39
C HIS A 56 14.20 8.87 7.86
N ASN A 57 14.89 7.95 7.18
CA ASN A 57 16.34 7.72 7.35
C ASN A 57 16.81 7.38 8.78
N LEU A 58 16.02 6.63 9.52
CA LEU A 58 16.39 6.16 10.86
C LEU A 58 17.47 5.08 10.77
N GLU A 59 18.48 5.13 11.63
CA GLU A 59 19.51 4.11 11.77
C GLU A 59 19.49 3.52 13.18
N LEU A 60 19.35 2.20 13.28
CA LEU A 60 19.37 1.43 14.51
C LEU A 60 20.13 0.12 14.29
N GLU A 61 21.03 -0.26 15.19
CA GLU A 61 21.95 -1.39 15.04
C GLU A 61 21.28 -2.74 14.77
N SER A 62 20.10 -3.00 15.34
CA SER A 62 19.41 -4.30 15.20
C SER A 62 18.30 -4.30 14.15
N TYR A 63 18.31 -3.35 13.24
CA TYR A 63 17.30 -3.19 12.18
C TYR A 63 17.98 -3.09 10.83
N GLU A 64 17.34 -3.64 9.81
CA GLU A 64 17.81 -3.59 8.42
C GLU A 64 16.75 -3.06 7.47
N TYR A 65 17.18 -2.40 6.40
CA TYR A 65 16.30 -1.87 5.37
C TYR A 65 15.95 -2.92 4.32
N HIS A 66 14.68 -3.34 4.27
CA HIS A 66 14.15 -4.35 3.36
C HIS A 66 13.12 -3.75 2.39
N THR A 67 12.99 -4.33 1.21
CA THR A 67 11.90 -3.98 0.29
C THR A 67 10.56 -4.37 0.91
N VAL A 68 9.46 -3.69 0.53
CA VAL A 68 8.12 -4.03 1.03
C VAL A 68 7.71 -5.48 0.73
N GLY A 69 8.23 -6.07 -0.35
CA GLY A 69 8.01 -7.48 -0.70
C GLY A 69 8.49 -8.47 0.35
N TYR A 70 9.47 -8.07 1.17
CA TYR A 70 10.00 -8.88 2.29
C TYR A 70 8.93 -9.20 3.35
N LEU A 71 7.92 -8.35 3.49
CA LEU A 71 6.81 -8.56 4.42
C LEU A 71 5.91 -9.74 4.03
N ARG A 72 5.97 -10.20 2.78
CA ARG A 72 5.14 -11.32 2.33
C ARG A 72 5.46 -12.60 3.07
N GLY A 73 4.44 -13.23 3.64
CA GLY A 73 4.59 -14.46 4.39
C GLY A 73 5.12 -14.30 5.82
N LYS A 74 5.51 -13.10 6.23
CA LYS A 74 5.97 -12.82 7.60
C LYS A 74 4.81 -12.76 8.61
N ALA A 75 5.18 -12.73 9.88
CA ALA A 75 4.30 -12.62 11.04
C ALA A 75 4.86 -11.59 12.04
N PRO A 76 4.06 -11.05 12.95
CA PRO A 76 2.62 -11.24 13.05
C PRO A 76 1.83 -10.43 11.99
N LYS A 77 0.65 -10.88 11.63
CA LYS A 77 -0.13 -10.32 10.50
C LYS A 77 -0.49 -8.84 10.66
N HIS A 78 -0.76 -8.38 11.87
CA HIS A 78 -1.08 -6.97 12.13
C HIS A 78 0.11 -6.05 11.85
N LEU A 79 1.36 -6.46 12.17
CA LEU A 79 2.56 -5.69 11.82
C LEU A 79 2.84 -5.73 10.32
N VAL A 80 2.67 -6.89 9.68
CA VAL A 80 2.77 -6.99 8.22
C VAL A 80 1.79 -6.03 7.53
N TYR A 81 0.54 -6.00 7.98
CA TYR A 81 -0.47 -5.08 7.46
C TYR A 81 -0.08 -3.62 7.71
N ALA A 82 0.34 -3.29 8.95
CA ALA A 82 0.81 -1.95 9.30
C ALA A 82 1.98 -1.49 8.42
N GLY A 83 2.96 -2.37 8.18
CA GLY A 83 4.08 -2.09 7.29
C GLY A 83 3.64 -1.80 5.85
N MET A 84 2.73 -2.60 5.31
CA MET A 84 2.21 -2.41 3.95
C MET A 84 1.44 -1.09 3.81
N VAL A 85 0.57 -0.76 4.76
CA VAL A 85 -0.18 0.51 4.76
C VAL A 85 0.76 1.69 4.97
N GLY A 86 1.72 1.56 5.89
CA GLY A 86 2.75 2.57 6.14
C GLY A 86 3.61 2.84 4.91
N TRP A 87 3.96 1.79 4.15
CA TRP A 87 4.66 1.91 2.87
C TRP A 87 3.89 2.75 1.86
N GLN A 88 2.61 2.46 1.64
CA GLN A 88 1.77 3.22 0.71
C GLN A 88 1.66 4.69 1.12
N LEU A 89 1.43 4.96 2.41
CA LEU A 89 1.31 6.33 2.92
C LEU A 89 2.64 7.09 2.84
N ALA A 90 3.75 6.45 3.14
CA ALA A 90 5.07 7.07 3.02
C ALA A 90 5.38 7.47 1.57
N GLY A 91 5.11 6.58 0.61
CA GLY A 91 5.26 6.87 -0.82
C GLY A 91 4.36 8.01 -1.29
N TRP A 92 3.14 8.09 -0.77
CA TRP A 92 2.24 9.20 -1.07
C TRP A 92 2.78 10.53 -0.54
N TYR A 93 3.26 10.60 0.71
CA TYR A 93 3.88 11.80 1.26
C TYR A 93 5.14 12.21 0.51
N GLU A 94 5.95 11.25 0.07
CA GLU A 94 7.18 11.51 -0.69
C GLU A 94 6.89 12.11 -2.06
N THR A 95 5.84 11.64 -2.73
CA THR A 95 5.49 12.04 -4.10
C THR A 95 4.57 13.26 -4.16
N HIS A 96 3.93 13.67 -3.06
CA HIS A 96 3.00 14.80 -3.01
C HIS A 96 3.53 15.96 -2.15
N GLN A 97 4.78 16.35 -2.40
CA GLN A 97 5.42 17.51 -1.74
C GLN A 97 5.09 18.83 -2.43
N PHE A 98 4.84 18.80 -3.73
CA PHE A 98 4.57 19.97 -4.55
C PHE A 98 3.23 19.88 -5.25
N CYS A 99 2.55 21.02 -5.37
CA CYS A 99 1.26 21.13 -6.02
C CYS A 99 1.37 20.85 -7.53
N GLY A 100 0.67 19.83 -8.02
CA GLY A 100 0.61 19.51 -9.45
C GLY A 100 -0.02 20.60 -10.32
N ARG A 101 -0.73 21.59 -9.72
CA ARG A 101 -1.37 22.69 -10.43
C ARG A 101 -0.48 23.95 -10.56
N CYS A 102 0.24 24.34 -9.51
CA CYS A 102 0.98 25.60 -9.48
C CYS A 102 2.45 25.48 -9.03
N GLY A 103 2.92 24.26 -8.73
CA GLY A 103 4.31 23.97 -8.36
C GLY A 103 4.72 24.42 -6.96
N GLN A 104 3.82 24.99 -6.16
CA GLN A 104 4.14 25.40 -4.79
C GLN A 104 4.15 24.21 -3.84
N GLU A 105 4.90 24.32 -2.76
CA GLU A 105 4.96 23.32 -1.70
C GLU A 105 3.58 23.09 -1.07
N LEU A 106 3.21 21.83 -0.90
CA LEU A 106 1.98 21.42 -0.25
C LEU A 106 2.17 21.32 1.26
N VAL A 107 1.14 21.66 2.01
CA VAL A 107 1.10 21.51 3.46
C VAL A 107 0.10 20.45 3.86
N HIS A 108 0.39 19.70 4.92
CA HIS A 108 -0.55 18.71 5.46
C HIS A 108 -1.71 19.44 6.15
N ASP A 109 -2.93 18.99 5.88
CA ASP A 109 -4.11 19.50 6.59
C ASP A 109 -4.19 18.92 8.00
N GLU A 110 -4.65 19.74 8.97
CA GLU A 110 -4.71 19.34 10.37
C GLU A 110 -5.89 18.42 10.69
N LYS A 111 -6.94 18.45 9.88
CA LYS A 111 -8.19 17.72 10.14
C LYS A 111 -8.31 16.45 9.31
N GLU A 112 -7.84 16.50 8.07
CA GLU A 112 -7.96 15.41 7.12
C GLU A 112 -6.59 14.89 6.66
N ARG A 113 -6.56 13.64 6.25
CA ARG A 113 -5.39 13.06 5.61
C ARG A 113 -5.30 13.54 4.16
N MET A 114 -4.89 14.78 3.99
CA MET A 114 -4.67 15.37 2.67
C MET A 114 -3.50 16.34 2.70
N MET A 115 -2.90 16.58 1.54
CA MET A 115 -1.96 17.66 1.29
C MET A 115 -2.71 18.79 0.59
N LYS A 116 -2.55 20.01 1.04
CA LYS A 116 -3.24 21.19 0.52
C LYS A 116 -2.27 22.25 0.06
N CYS A 117 -2.52 22.82 -1.10
CA CYS A 117 -1.76 23.97 -1.58
C CYS A 117 -2.22 25.27 -0.88
N PRO A 118 -1.34 25.97 -0.15
CA PRO A 118 -1.70 27.21 0.53
C PRO A 118 -1.97 28.36 -0.45
N ILE A 119 -1.50 28.26 -1.69
CA ILE A 119 -1.60 29.31 -2.71
C ILE A 119 -2.84 29.17 -3.58
N CYS A 120 -3.07 27.99 -4.17
CA CYS A 120 -4.19 27.79 -5.12
C CYS A 120 -5.34 26.95 -4.58
N GLY A 121 -5.24 26.45 -3.33
CA GLY A 121 -6.28 25.64 -2.68
C GLY A 121 -6.42 24.24 -3.20
N HIS A 122 -5.55 23.79 -4.12
CA HIS A 122 -5.57 22.41 -4.63
C HIS A 122 -5.38 21.39 -3.50
N MET A 123 -6.13 20.31 -3.52
CA MET A 123 -6.13 19.25 -2.51
C MET A 123 -5.72 17.93 -3.12
N GLU A 124 -4.84 17.21 -2.43
CA GLU A 124 -4.37 15.87 -2.81
C GLU A 124 -4.63 14.88 -1.67
N TYR A 125 -5.36 13.83 -1.96
CA TYR A 125 -5.65 12.73 -1.04
C TYR A 125 -4.78 11.52 -1.33
N PRO A 126 -4.57 10.61 -0.35
CA PRO A 126 -3.90 9.33 -0.63
C PRO A 126 -4.57 8.59 -1.76
N LYS A 127 -3.77 8.17 -2.74
CA LYS A 127 -4.26 7.48 -3.92
C LYS A 127 -4.76 6.08 -3.57
N ILE A 128 -5.96 5.75 -4.04
CA ILE A 128 -6.56 4.41 -3.98
C ILE A 128 -7.16 4.13 -5.36
N CYS A 129 -6.55 3.19 -6.09
CA CYS A 129 -6.98 2.82 -7.43
C CYS A 129 -7.93 1.62 -7.36
N PRO A 130 -9.21 1.75 -7.75
CA PRO A 130 -10.10 0.60 -7.89
C PRO A 130 -9.56 -0.37 -8.94
N CYS A 131 -9.58 -1.66 -8.60
CA CYS A 131 -9.06 -2.72 -9.46
C CYS A 131 -9.89 -3.98 -9.26
N VAL A 132 -10.17 -4.72 -10.31
CA VAL A 132 -10.84 -6.01 -10.23
C VAL A 132 -9.83 -7.15 -10.23
N ILE A 133 -10.19 -8.27 -9.57
CA ILE A 133 -9.48 -9.54 -9.66
C ILE A 133 -10.51 -10.66 -9.83
N VAL A 134 -10.56 -11.29 -11.01
CA VAL A 134 -11.70 -12.07 -11.47
C VAL A 134 -11.37 -13.54 -11.58
N GLY A 135 -12.05 -14.37 -10.78
CA GLY A 135 -12.07 -15.81 -10.98
C GLY A 135 -13.15 -16.18 -12.01
N VAL A 136 -12.77 -16.37 -13.28
CA VAL A 136 -13.70 -16.83 -14.32
C VAL A 136 -13.87 -18.34 -14.21
N ILE A 137 -15.07 -18.78 -13.88
CA ILE A 137 -15.39 -20.18 -13.62
C ILE A 137 -16.30 -20.71 -14.72
N HIS A 138 -15.98 -21.88 -15.24
CA HIS A 138 -16.83 -22.65 -16.15
C HIS A 138 -16.86 -24.12 -15.69
N GLU A 139 -18.02 -24.57 -15.24
CA GLU A 139 -18.19 -25.88 -14.61
C GLU A 139 -17.24 -26.09 -13.42
N ASP A 140 -16.33 -27.05 -13.50
CA ASP A 140 -15.31 -27.37 -12.48
C ASP A 140 -13.94 -26.71 -12.73
N LYS A 141 -13.85 -25.80 -13.71
CA LYS A 141 -12.58 -25.17 -14.15
C LYS A 141 -12.55 -23.70 -13.83
N ILE A 142 -11.36 -23.21 -13.54
CA ILE A 142 -11.07 -21.79 -13.39
C ILE A 142 -10.08 -21.35 -14.48
N LEU A 143 -10.36 -20.21 -15.13
CA LEU A 143 -9.44 -19.61 -16.08
C LEU A 143 -8.31 -18.92 -15.31
N VAL A 144 -7.09 -19.21 -15.73
CA VAL A 144 -5.88 -18.56 -15.19
C VAL A 144 -5.01 -18.09 -16.34
N THR A 145 -4.29 -17.01 -16.11
CA THR A 145 -3.34 -16.42 -17.05
C THR A 145 -1.89 -16.73 -16.62
N LYS A 146 -0.96 -16.71 -17.56
CA LYS A 146 0.47 -16.87 -17.29
C LYS A 146 1.26 -15.85 -18.12
N TYR A 147 2.14 -15.14 -17.46
CA TYR A 147 3.03 -14.19 -18.14
C TYR A 147 4.04 -14.94 -19.00
N ARG A 148 4.09 -14.62 -20.30
CA ARG A 148 4.99 -15.29 -21.28
C ARG A 148 6.47 -15.11 -20.93
N ASP A 149 6.87 -13.91 -20.50
CA ASP A 149 8.29 -13.53 -20.38
C ASP A 149 8.80 -13.51 -18.93
N ARG A 150 7.98 -13.89 -17.96
CA ARG A 150 8.42 -13.99 -16.56
C ARG A 150 8.91 -15.42 -16.25
N LYS A 151 10.11 -15.51 -15.69
CA LYS A 151 10.71 -16.79 -15.20
C LYS A 151 9.93 -17.42 -14.02
N THR A 152 8.81 -16.84 -13.61
CA THR A 152 7.99 -17.35 -12.51
C THR A 152 6.95 -18.34 -13.01
N ASN A 153 6.79 -19.46 -12.29
CA ASN A 153 5.77 -20.46 -12.59
C ASN A 153 4.42 -20.17 -11.95
N TYR A 154 4.13 -18.91 -11.60
CA TYR A 154 2.86 -18.54 -11.01
C TYR A 154 1.81 -18.28 -12.10
N TYR A 155 0.60 -18.79 -11.83
CA TYR A 155 -0.60 -18.41 -12.55
C TYR A 155 -1.26 -17.23 -11.84
N ALA A 156 -1.96 -16.40 -12.60
CA ALA A 156 -2.71 -15.27 -12.10
C ALA A 156 -4.18 -15.35 -12.53
N LEU A 157 -5.05 -14.72 -11.78
CA LEU A 157 -6.40 -14.40 -12.22
C LEU A 157 -6.37 -13.17 -13.12
N VAL A 158 -7.39 -12.97 -13.93
CA VAL A 158 -7.58 -11.74 -14.70
C VAL A 158 -7.72 -10.57 -13.71
N ALA A 159 -6.97 -9.50 -13.91
CA ALA A 159 -7.01 -8.35 -13.01
C ALA A 159 -6.67 -7.08 -13.78
N GLY A 160 -7.43 -6.00 -13.54
CA GLY A 160 -7.16 -4.71 -14.14
C GLY A 160 -7.83 -3.56 -13.40
N PHE A 161 -7.42 -2.34 -13.74
CA PHE A 161 -7.92 -1.12 -13.13
C PHE A 161 -9.23 -0.67 -13.74
N ALA A 162 -10.11 -0.10 -12.90
CA ALA A 162 -11.29 0.58 -13.39
C ALA A 162 -10.90 1.87 -14.14
N GLU A 163 -11.56 2.12 -15.25
CA GLU A 163 -11.45 3.35 -16.01
C GLU A 163 -12.43 4.41 -15.49
N VAL A 164 -12.13 5.67 -15.79
CA VAL A 164 -13.01 6.79 -15.40
C VAL A 164 -14.38 6.62 -16.06
N GLY A 165 -15.42 6.53 -15.22
CA GLY A 165 -16.80 6.35 -15.67
C GLY A 165 -17.30 4.91 -15.69
N GLU A 166 -16.44 3.92 -15.43
CA GLU A 166 -16.85 2.53 -15.29
C GLU A 166 -17.37 2.21 -13.89
N THR A 167 -18.34 1.32 -13.83
CA THR A 167 -18.66 0.55 -12.62
C THR A 167 -17.69 -0.64 -12.47
N ILE A 168 -17.63 -1.23 -11.29
CA ILE A 168 -16.80 -2.43 -11.06
C ILE A 168 -17.24 -3.60 -11.94
N GLU A 169 -18.55 -3.75 -12.18
CA GLU A 169 -19.11 -4.77 -13.07
C GLU A 169 -18.70 -4.55 -14.54
N GLU A 170 -18.72 -3.31 -15.01
CA GLU A 170 -18.26 -2.95 -16.36
C GLU A 170 -16.76 -3.21 -16.52
N THR A 171 -15.97 -2.87 -15.50
CA THR A 171 -14.53 -3.19 -15.46
C THR A 171 -14.29 -4.70 -15.57
N VAL A 172 -15.05 -5.54 -14.85
CA VAL A 172 -14.94 -7.00 -14.98
C VAL A 172 -15.22 -7.47 -16.42
N HIS A 173 -16.27 -6.95 -17.04
CA HIS A 173 -16.62 -7.33 -18.41
C HIS A 173 -15.57 -6.91 -19.42
N ARG A 174 -15.02 -5.71 -19.29
CA ARG A 174 -13.99 -5.18 -20.19
C ARG A 174 -12.67 -5.94 -20.01
N GLU A 175 -12.15 -6.05 -18.79
CA GLU A 175 -10.85 -6.68 -18.52
C GLU A 175 -10.83 -8.16 -18.94
N VAL A 176 -11.90 -8.92 -18.63
CA VAL A 176 -11.96 -10.32 -19.05
C VAL A 176 -12.02 -10.43 -20.57
N MET A 177 -12.76 -9.54 -21.25
CA MET A 177 -12.81 -9.54 -22.71
C MET A 177 -11.47 -9.17 -23.33
N GLU A 178 -10.78 -8.13 -22.81
CA GLU A 178 -9.51 -7.65 -23.34
C GLU A 178 -8.39 -8.68 -23.16
N GLU A 179 -8.28 -9.27 -21.97
CA GLU A 179 -7.20 -10.24 -21.69
C GLU A 179 -7.44 -11.62 -22.27
N THR A 180 -8.68 -12.05 -22.41
CA THR A 180 -8.98 -13.47 -22.72
C THR A 180 -9.91 -13.68 -23.91
N GLY A 181 -10.60 -12.65 -24.39
CA GLY A 181 -11.60 -12.74 -25.45
C GLY A 181 -12.91 -13.42 -25.01
N VAL A 182 -13.10 -13.65 -23.70
CA VAL A 182 -14.27 -14.37 -23.15
C VAL A 182 -15.32 -13.38 -22.65
N LYS A 183 -16.60 -13.65 -22.96
CA LYS A 183 -17.74 -12.94 -22.36
C LYS A 183 -18.17 -13.65 -21.08
N VAL A 184 -18.26 -12.89 -19.99
CA VAL A 184 -18.70 -13.39 -18.68
C VAL A 184 -20.11 -12.96 -18.34
N LYS A 185 -20.75 -13.70 -17.44
CA LYS A 185 -22.09 -13.41 -16.90
C LYS A 185 -22.18 -13.91 -15.46
N ASN A 186 -23.27 -13.59 -14.76
CA ASN A 186 -23.53 -14.04 -13.39
C ASN A 186 -22.42 -13.64 -12.43
N LEU A 187 -22.03 -12.35 -12.46
CA LEU A 187 -21.03 -11.81 -11.57
C LEU A 187 -21.45 -11.99 -10.11
N ARG A 188 -20.50 -12.37 -9.27
CA ARG A 188 -20.69 -12.49 -7.82
C ARG A 188 -19.53 -11.80 -7.12
N TYR A 189 -19.83 -10.83 -6.28
CA TYR A 189 -18.82 -10.27 -5.38
C TYR A 189 -18.38 -11.32 -4.36
N TYR A 190 -17.08 -11.52 -4.27
CA TYR A 190 -16.47 -12.45 -3.34
C TYR A 190 -15.89 -11.72 -2.12
N LYS A 191 -14.96 -10.79 -2.33
CA LYS A 191 -14.24 -10.10 -1.27
C LYS A 191 -13.52 -8.87 -1.81
N CYS A 192 -13.33 -7.87 -0.95
CA CYS A 192 -12.44 -6.73 -1.22
C CYS A 192 -11.13 -6.88 -0.45
N GLN A 193 -10.02 -6.51 -1.09
CA GLN A 193 -8.69 -6.56 -0.50
C GLN A 193 -7.92 -5.27 -0.81
N PRO A 194 -7.54 -4.45 0.21
CA PRO A 194 -6.54 -3.41 0.02
C PRO A 194 -5.20 -4.01 -0.44
N TRP A 195 -4.61 -3.40 -1.45
CA TRP A 195 -3.36 -3.86 -2.05
C TRP A 195 -2.34 -2.73 -2.16
N PRO A 196 -1.62 -2.43 -1.05
CA PRO A 196 -0.73 -1.27 -0.96
C PRO A 196 0.44 -1.26 -1.94
N PHE A 197 0.83 -2.43 -2.47
CA PHE A 197 1.94 -2.54 -3.44
C PHE A 197 1.71 -1.75 -4.72
N SER A 198 0.47 -1.55 -5.12
CA SER A 198 0.07 -0.78 -6.30
C SER A 198 -1.01 0.26 -5.98
N GLU A 199 -1.11 0.67 -4.71
CA GLU A 199 -2.10 1.65 -4.24
C GLU A 199 -3.53 1.29 -4.64
N SER A 200 -3.84 -0.01 -4.68
CA SER A 200 -5.10 -0.52 -5.23
C SER A 200 -6.06 -0.98 -4.15
N LEU A 201 -7.33 -0.93 -4.48
CA LEU A 201 -8.40 -1.63 -3.78
C LEU A 201 -8.96 -2.70 -4.73
N LEU A 202 -8.63 -3.96 -4.45
CA LEU A 202 -9.03 -5.10 -5.27
C LEU A 202 -10.45 -5.55 -4.94
N PHE A 203 -11.28 -5.65 -5.97
CA PHE A 203 -12.62 -6.23 -5.91
C PHE A 203 -12.60 -7.62 -6.56
N GLY A 204 -12.78 -8.65 -5.72
CA GLY A 204 -12.85 -10.04 -6.18
C GLY A 204 -14.29 -10.50 -6.44
#